data_4920aa8bbbaac02f7e93d6bd70de7d7e
#
_entry.id   4920aa8bbbaac02f7e93d6bd70de7d7e
#
_cell.length_a   1.000
_cell.length_b   1.000
_cell.length_c   1.000
_cell.angle_alpha   90.00
_cell.angle_beta   90.00
_cell.angle_gamma   90.00
#
_symmetry.space_group_name_H-M   'P 1'
#
loop_
_entity.id
_entity.type
_entity.pdbx_description
1 polymer ?
#
loop_
_entity_poly.entity_id
_entity_poly.type
_entity_poly.pdbx_seq_one_letter_code
_entity_poly.pdbx_strand_id
1 'polypeptide(L)'
;MNNLFKSLLAVTLVTATCNNSFSQKQITGVQKVVIIRHGEKPENGDNLSCKGFNRSLQLPAVLYAKYKVPDKIFVPSMGNSKSASHVRMFETISPFAIKYNIGINSKYDVDNVKEMAAAILKTNGYALVVWEHDKIDNLVKALGADAKGMKWSNDDFDSIWIITFKNGKATISTDKENINPANDCR
;
A
#
# COMPACT_ATOMS: atom_id res chain seq x y z
N MET A 1 -54.12 32.58 -63.27
CA MET A 1 -54.21 31.87 -61.99
C MET A 1 -52.95 31.03 -61.86
N ASN A 2 -51.93 31.60 -61.20
CA ASN A 2 -50.57 31.02 -61.11
C ASN A 2 -50.33 30.38 -59.74
N ASN A 3 -50.17 29.08 -59.69
CA ASN A 3 -49.79 28.38 -58.50
C ASN A 3 -48.26 28.37 -58.41
N LEU A 4 -47.68 29.10 -57.47
CA LEU A 4 -46.27 29.00 -57.06
C LEU A 4 -46.09 27.85 -56.07
N PHE A 5 -45.48 26.76 -56.50
CA PHE A 5 -44.91 25.71 -55.60
C PHE A 5 -43.64 26.23 -54.94
N LYS A 6 -43.65 26.52 -53.66
CA LYS A 6 -42.45 26.74 -52.86
C LYS A 6 -41.89 25.40 -52.37
N SER A 7 -40.80 24.96 -52.95
CA SER A 7 -40.03 23.81 -52.51
C SER A 7 -39.18 24.17 -51.31
N LEU A 8 -39.49 23.61 -50.15
CA LEU A 8 -38.70 23.79 -48.90
C LEU A 8 -37.59 22.71 -48.85
N LEU A 9 -36.36 23.13 -49.08
CA LEU A 9 -35.18 22.25 -48.98
C LEU A 9 -34.76 22.15 -47.51
N ALA A 10 -35.04 21.00 -46.87
CA ALA A 10 -34.60 20.69 -45.53
C ALA A 10 -33.14 20.20 -45.56
N VAL A 11 -32.23 21.04 -45.10
CA VAL A 11 -30.82 20.67 -44.88
C VAL A 11 -30.69 19.99 -43.54
N THR A 12 -30.55 18.68 -43.53
CA THR A 12 -30.24 17.90 -42.32
C THR A 12 -28.74 17.99 -42.03
N LEU A 13 -28.39 18.74 -40.99
CA LEU A 13 -27.01 18.84 -40.46
C LEU A 13 -26.71 17.58 -39.66
N VAL A 14 -25.95 16.64 -40.22
CA VAL A 14 -25.44 15.45 -39.48
C VAL A 14 -24.21 15.90 -38.69
N THR A 15 -24.38 16.14 -37.38
CA THR A 15 -23.25 16.35 -36.48
C THR A 15 -22.63 15.01 -36.13
N ALA A 16 -21.50 14.67 -36.72
CA ALA A 16 -20.67 13.54 -36.33
C ALA A 16 -20.03 13.81 -34.98
N THR A 17 -20.60 13.30 -33.91
CA THR A 17 -19.96 13.30 -32.58
C THR A 17 -18.83 12.26 -32.58
N CYS A 18 -17.58 12.71 -32.71
CA CYS A 18 -16.41 11.89 -32.46
C CYS A 18 -16.35 11.55 -30.96
N ASN A 19 -16.90 10.40 -30.59
CA ASN A 19 -16.66 9.82 -29.28
C ASN A 19 -15.21 9.31 -29.20
N ASN A 20 -14.28 10.15 -28.74
CA ASN A 20 -12.96 9.72 -28.33
C ASN A 20 -13.08 8.88 -27.04
N SER A 21 -13.41 7.61 -27.18
CA SER A 21 -13.28 6.65 -26.11
C SER A 21 -11.79 6.45 -25.82
N PHE A 22 -11.25 7.22 -24.87
CA PHE A 22 -9.98 6.88 -24.26
C PHE A 22 -10.18 5.54 -23.54
N SER A 23 -9.77 4.45 -24.17
CA SER A 23 -9.63 3.16 -23.50
C SER A 23 -8.57 3.31 -22.42
N GLN A 24 -8.99 3.61 -21.18
CA GLN A 24 -8.11 3.51 -20.04
C GLN A 24 -7.67 2.05 -19.95
N LYS A 25 -6.40 1.79 -20.27
CA LYS A 25 -5.78 0.47 -20.12
C LYS A 25 -5.96 0.06 -18.68
N GLN A 26 -6.87 -0.87 -18.42
CA GLN A 26 -7.13 -1.39 -17.08
C GLN A 26 -5.87 -2.08 -16.60
N ILE A 27 -5.25 -1.50 -15.59
CA ILE A 27 -4.01 -2.00 -15.02
C ILE A 27 -4.40 -3.20 -14.16
N THR A 28 -3.97 -4.39 -14.57
CA THR A 28 -4.23 -5.64 -13.84
C THR A 28 -2.99 -6.03 -13.03
N GLY A 29 -3.21 -6.38 -11.76
CA GLY A 29 -2.15 -6.81 -10.85
C GLY A 29 -1.46 -5.68 -10.09
N VAL A 30 -0.65 -6.06 -9.11
CA VAL A 30 0.09 -5.12 -8.27
C VAL A 30 1.18 -4.40 -9.08
N GLN A 31 1.29 -3.10 -8.87
CA GLN A 31 2.30 -2.26 -9.52
C GLN A 31 3.39 -1.83 -8.56
N LYS A 32 3.01 -1.62 -7.30
CA LYS A 32 3.90 -1.15 -6.25
C LYS A 32 3.52 -1.79 -4.93
N VAL A 33 4.53 -2.23 -4.19
CA VAL A 33 4.41 -2.63 -2.79
C VAL A 33 5.34 -1.76 -1.97
N VAL A 34 4.79 -1.04 -1.01
CA VAL A 34 5.55 -0.27 -0.01
C VAL A 34 5.58 -1.08 1.27
N ILE A 35 6.76 -1.35 1.77
CA ILE A 35 6.97 -2.15 2.97
C ILE A 35 7.61 -1.27 4.03
N ILE A 36 7.00 -1.21 5.20
CA ILE A 36 7.55 -0.61 6.41
C ILE A 36 7.61 -1.67 7.51
N ARG A 37 8.41 -1.40 8.52
CA ARG A 37 8.46 -2.16 9.76
C ARG A 37 7.39 -1.64 10.73
N HIS A 38 7.01 -2.43 11.73
CA HIS A 38 6.25 -1.94 12.88
C HIS A 38 7.03 -0.84 13.64
N GLY A 39 6.34 0.04 14.35
CA GLY A 39 6.94 1.06 15.21
C GLY A 39 7.74 0.47 16.37
N GLU A 40 8.46 1.33 17.10
CA GLU A 40 9.33 0.94 18.20
C GLU A 40 8.56 0.16 19.29
N LYS A 41 9.23 -0.85 19.85
CA LYS A 41 8.70 -1.71 20.91
C LYS A 41 9.33 -1.36 22.27
N PRO A 42 8.65 -1.57 23.41
CA PRO A 42 9.27 -1.52 24.73
C PRO A 42 10.21 -2.73 24.94
N GLU A 43 11.00 -2.71 25.98
CA GLU A 43 11.81 -3.88 26.37
C GLU A 43 10.92 -5.09 26.70
N ASN A 44 9.80 -4.86 27.36
CA ASN A 44 8.84 -5.88 27.74
C ASN A 44 7.43 -5.50 27.28
N GLY A 45 6.68 -6.49 26.79
CA GLY A 45 5.31 -6.33 26.33
C GLY A 45 5.12 -6.49 24.82
N ASP A 46 3.87 -6.62 24.42
CA ASP A 46 3.50 -6.96 23.05
C ASP A 46 3.08 -5.74 22.21
N ASN A 47 2.77 -4.62 22.84
CA ASN A 47 2.32 -3.39 22.19
C ASN A 47 3.49 -2.52 21.70
N LEU A 48 3.18 -1.43 21.02
CA LEU A 48 4.14 -0.37 20.74
C LEU A 48 4.61 0.33 22.02
N SER A 49 5.85 0.82 22.01
CA SER A 49 6.29 1.81 23.00
C SER A 49 5.63 3.16 22.74
N CYS A 50 5.75 4.12 23.67
CA CYS A 50 5.31 5.50 23.45
C CYS A 50 5.93 6.08 22.16
N LYS A 51 7.22 5.79 21.91
CA LYS A 51 7.90 6.18 20.69
C LYS A 51 7.24 5.60 19.45
N GLY A 52 6.96 4.29 19.45
CA GLY A 52 6.27 3.61 18.35
C GLY A 52 4.84 4.11 18.15
N PHE A 53 4.13 4.39 19.24
CA PHE A 53 2.80 5.01 19.17
C PHE A 53 2.86 6.40 18.53
N ASN A 54 3.79 7.26 18.96
CA ASN A 54 3.97 8.59 18.37
C ASN A 54 4.39 8.52 16.90
N ARG A 55 5.18 7.50 16.50
CA ARG A 55 5.46 7.22 15.08
C ARG A 55 4.17 6.89 14.31
N SER A 56 3.35 5.99 14.85
CA SER A 56 2.11 5.57 14.20
C SER A 56 1.15 6.73 13.93
N LEU A 57 1.12 7.74 14.80
CA LEU A 57 0.31 8.94 14.63
C LEU A 57 0.87 9.90 13.54
N GLN A 58 2.17 9.86 13.25
CA GLN A 58 2.82 10.69 12.22
C GLN A 58 2.82 10.02 10.84
N LEU A 59 2.83 8.68 10.79
CA LEU A 59 2.82 7.91 9.54
C LEU A 59 1.74 8.32 8.53
N PRO A 60 0.49 8.63 8.94
CA PRO A 60 -0.54 9.02 7.98
C PRO A 60 -0.17 10.20 7.08
N ALA A 61 0.48 11.21 7.64
CA ALA A 61 0.92 12.38 6.87
C ALA A 61 2.07 12.03 5.92
N VAL A 62 3.07 11.29 6.44
CA VAL A 62 4.28 10.91 5.70
C VAL A 62 3.95 9.98 4.54
N LEU A 63 3.24 8.88 4.81
CA LEU A 63 2.90 7.89 3.79
C LEU A 63 1.98 8.47 2.72
N TYR A 64 1.03 9.32 3.10
CA TYR A 64 0.16 9.98 2.13
C TYR A 64 0.92 10.96 1.24
N ALA A 65 1.83 11.76 1.81
CA ALA A 65 2.63 12.69 1.03
C ALA A 65 3.46 11.97 -0.04
N LYS A 66 4.12 10.85 0.33
CA LYS A 66 5.02 10.08 -0.52
C LYS A 66 4.31 9.15 -1.51
N TYR A 67 3.29 8.43 -1.04
CA TYR A 67 2.74 7.29 -1.79
C TYR A 67 1.24 7.37 -2.06
N LYS A 68 0.51 8.31 -1.44
CA LYS A 68 -0.95 8.42 -1.47
C LYS A 68 -1.62 7.25 -0.73
N VAL A 69 -2.90 7.03 -1.01
CA VAL A 69 -3.69 5.97 -0.37
C VAL A 69 -3.48 4.65 -1.11
N PRO A 70 -3.16 3.54 -0.41
CA PRO A 70 -3.04 2.23 -1.02
C PRO A 70 -4.41 1.64 -1.38
N ASP A 71 -4.41 0.73 -2.34
CA ASP A 71 -5.61 -0.08 -2.65
C ASP A 71 -5.85 -1.14 -1.57
N LYS A 72 -4.79 -1.61 -0.90
CA LYS A 72 -4.85 -2.57 0.20
C LYS A 72 -3.73 -2.36 1.21
N ILE A 73 -4.06 -2.61 2.49
CA ILE A 73 -3.09 -2.70 3.58
C ILE A 73 -3.01 -4.15 4.04
N PHE A 74 -1.79 -4.63 4.26
CA PHE A 74 -1.52 -5.97 4.78
C PHE A 74 -0.66 -5.90 6.04
N VAL A 75 -1.04 -6.68 7.03
CA VAL A 75 -0.27 -6.93 8.26
C VAL A 75 -0.34 -8.43 8.57
N PRO A 76 0.55 -8.99 9.39
CA PRO A 76 0.40 -10.36 9.85
C PRO A 76 -0.83 -10.52 10.76
N SER A 77 -1.34 -11.73 10.87
CA SER A 77 -2.31 -12.12 11.88
C SER A 77 -1.79 -11.76 13.27
N MET A 78 -2.64 -11.22 14.12
CA MET A 78 -2.29 -10.93 15.51
C MET A 78 -2.13 -12.21 16.34
N GLY A 79 -2.49 -13.38 15.78
CA GLY A 79 -2.45 -14.66 16.46
C GLY A 79 -3.66 -14.89 17.40
N ASN A 80 -3.82 -16.14 17.82
CA ASN A 80 -4.89 -16.58 18.72
C ASN A 80 -4.33 -17.03 20.10
N SER A 81 -3.08 -16.67 20.43
CA SER A 81 -2.45 -16.97 21.70
C SER A 81 -2.92 -16.03 22.82
N LYS A 82 -2.53 -16.32 24.06
CA LYS A 82 -2.84 -15.47 25.23
C LYS A 82 -2.25 -14.06 25.12
N SER A 83 -1.20 -13.89 24.31
CA SER A 83 -0.64 -12.58 23.93
C SER A 83 -0.74 -12.39 22.43
N ALA A 84 -1.09 -11.21 22.00
CA ALA A 84 -1.16 -10.83 20.58
C ALA A 84 0.23 -10.41 20.08
N SER A 85 1.17 -11.36 20.00
CA SER A 85 2.60 -11.10 19.73
C SER A 85 2.88 -10.30 18.46
N HIS A 86 1.95 -10.27 17.50
CA HIS A 86 2.09 -9.52 16.24
C HIS A 86 1.18 -8.27 16.16
N VAL A 87 0.61 -7.84 17.29
CA VAL A 87 -0.31 -6.67 17.33
C VAL A 87 0.38 -5.39 16.89
N ARG A 88 1.69 -5.23 17.13
CA ARG A 88 2.45 -4.01 16.80
C ARG A 88 2.34 -3.58 15.33
N MET A 89 2.29 -4.52 14.40
CA MET A 89 2.12 -4.19 12.97
C MET A 89 0.75 -3.58 12.70
N PHE A 90 -0.28 -4.13 13.35
CA PHE A 90 -1.64 -3.60 13.27
C PHE A 90 -1.73 -2.21 13.93
N GLU A 91 -1.20 -2.05 15.13
CA GLU A 91 -1.17 -0.76 15.85
C GLU A 91 -0.44 0.33 15.08
N THR A 92 0.68 -0.02 14.43
CA THR A 92 1.47 0.93 13.64
C THR A 92 0.67 1.56 12.51
N ILE A 93 -0.18 0.78 11.82
CA ILE A 93 -0.85 1.26 10.62
C ILE A 93 -2.32 1.68 10.86
N SER A 94 -2.87 1.36 12.04
CA SER A 94 -4.27 1.67 12.35
C SER A 94 -4.62 3.16 12.20
N PRO A 95 -3.80 4.13 12.64
CA PRO A 95 -4.11 5.55 12.44
C PRO A 95 -4.22 5.92 10.95
N PHE A 96 -3.39 5.33 10.08
CA PHE A 96 -3.47 5.53 8.64
C PHE A 96 -4.76 4.92 8.06
N ALA A 97 -5.03 3.66 8.42
CA ALA A 97 -6.21 2.93 7.96
C ALA A 97 -7.51 3.63 8.35
N ILE A 98 -7.59 4.11 9.60
CA ILE A 98 -8.73 4.87 10.12
C ILE A 98 -8.88 6.19 9.36
N LYS A 99 -7.80 6.96 9.22
CA LYS A 99 -7.83 8.28 8.57
C LYS A 99 -8.33 8.24 7.14
N TYR A 100 -7.96 7.19 6.39
CA TYR A 100 -8.30 7.06 4.96
C TYR A 100 -9.37 6.01 4.68
N ASN A 101 -9.98 5.45 5.73
CA ASN A 101 -11.05 4.43 5.64
C ASN A 101 -10.65 3.23 4.77
N ILE A 102 -9.46 2.67 5.01
CA ILE A 102 -8.93 1.51 4.29
C ILE A 102 -8.95 0.28 5.19
N GLY A 103 -9.50 -0.83 4.69
CA GLY A 103 -9.49 -2.11 5.40
C GLY A 103 -8.09 -2.70 5.51
N ILE A 104 -7.76 -3.25 6.69
CA ILE A 104 -6.52 -3.96 6.93
C ILE A 104 -6.75 -5.46 6.74
N ASN A 105 -5.95 -6.10 5.89
CA ASN A 105 -5.92 -7.55 5.75
C ASN A 105 -4.88 -8.12 6.72
N SER A 106 -5.37 -8.85 7.75
CA SER A 106 -4.56 -9.52 8.78
C SER A 106 -4.78 -11.03 8.78
N LYS A 107 -5.00 -11.62 7.60
CA LYS A 107 -5.38 -13.03 7.46
C LYS A 107 -4.22 -14.01 7.65
N TYR A 108 -3.00 -13.62 7.31
CA TYR A 108 -1.85 -14.51 7.19
C TYR A 108 -0.91 -14.37 8.38
N ASP A 109 -0.41 -15.49 8.92
CA ASP A 109 0.60 -15.46 9.95
C ASP A 109 1.93 -14.90 9.41
N VAL A 110 2.75 -14.39 10.32
CA VAL A 110 4.04 -13.75 9.99
C VAL A 110 4.97 -14.67 9.19
N ASP A 111 4.90 -15.98 9.41
CA ASP A 111 5.69 -16.99 8.71
C ASP A 111 5.06 -17.48 7.39
N ASN A 112 3.77 -17.18 7.15
CA ASN A 112 3.06 -17.55 5.92
C ASN A 112 3.37 -16.59 4.76
N VAL A 113 4.66 -16.37 4.53
CA VAL A 113 5.18 -15.36 3.60
C VAL A 113 4.76 -15.61 2.15
N LYS A 114 4.69 -16.90 1.73
CA LYS A 114 4.32 -17.27 0.34
C LYS A 114 2.87 -16.94 0.05
N GLU A 115 1.97 -17.32 0.95
CA GLU A 115 0.52 -17.05 0.85
C GLU A 115 0.23 -15.56 0.90
N MET A 116 0.96 -14.85 1.76
CA MET A 116 0.91 -13.40 1.85
C MET A 116 1.34 -12.74 0.54
N ALA A 117 2.50 -13.12 -0.01
CA ALA A 117 2.99 -12.62 -1.28
C ALA A 117 1.99 -12.89 -2.42
N ALA A 118 1.40 -14.09 -2.47
CA ALA A 118 0.39 -14.44 -3.46
C ALA A 118 -0.87 -13.56 -3.34
N ALA A 119 -1.27 -13.18 -2.13
CA ALA A 119 -2.40 -12.26 -1.91
C ALA A 119 -2.05 -10.82 -2.30
N ILE A 120 -0.84 -10.36 -2.01
CA ILE A 120 -0.34 -9.03 -2.42
C ILE A 120 -0.30 -8.94 -3.94
N LEU A 121 0.24 -9.95 -4.64
CA LEU A 121 0.35 -9.98 -6.10
C LEU A 121 -1.02 -9.93 -6.82
N LYS A 122 -2.10 -10.32 -6.14
CA LYS A 122 -3.48 -10.21 -6.64
C LYS A 122 -4.11 -8.82 -6.41
N THR A 123 -3.43 -7.92 -5.71
CA THR A 123 -3.90 -6.53 -5.55
C THR A 123 -3.73 -5.78 -6.86
N ASN A 124 -4.74 -5.03 -7.27
CA ASN A 124 -4.61 -4.14 -8.41
C ASN A 124 -4.08 -2.79 -7.91
N GLY A 125 -2.92 -2.36 -8.46
CA GLY A 125 -2.33 -1.06 -8.15
C GLY A 125 -1.31 -1.08 -7.02
N TYR A 126 -1.61 -0.49 -5.85
CA TYR A 126 -0.66 -0.25 -4.76
C TYR A 126 -1.03 -0.98 -3.47
N ALA A 127 -0.10 -1.75 -2.91
CA ALA A 127 -0.22 -2.40 -1.61
C ALA A 127 0.75 -1.77 -0.59
N LEU A 128 0.27 -1.49 0.62
CA LEU A 128 1.08 -1.10 1.77
C LEU A 128 1.17 -2.29 2.74
N VAL A 129 2.37 -2.62 3.16
CA VAL A 129 2.65 -3.76 4.03
C VAL A 129 3.39 -3.28 5.28
N VAL A 130 2.92 -3.68 6.45
CA VAL A 130 3.67 -3.52 7.70
C VAL A 130 4.04 -4.91 8.21
N TRP A 131 5.33 -5.18 8.34
CA TRP A 131 5.81 -6.52 8.63
C TRP A 131 6.88 -6.55 9.72
N GLU A 132 7.26 -7.75 10.13
CA GLU A 132 8.35 -7.98 11.05
C GLU A 132 9.69 -7.95 10.31
N HIS A 133 10.64 -7.15 10.81
CA HIS A 133 11.86 -6.78 10.06
C HIS A 133 12.73 -7.97 9.65
N ASP A 134 12.81 -9.03 10.49
CA ASP A 134 13.59 -10.24 10.20
C ASP A 134 12.93 -11.18 9.18
N LYS A 135 11.68 -10.92 8.80
CA LYS A 135 10.90 -11.65 7.79
C LYS A 135 10.72 -10.88 6.48
N ILE A 136 11.06 -9.58 6.44
CA ILE A 136 10.88 -8.74 5.25
C ILE A 136 11.68 -9.26 4.06
N ASP A 137 12.90 -9.74 4.26
CA ASP A 137 13.73 -10.31 3.20
C ASP A 137 13.04 -11.49 2.50
N ASN A 138 12.41 -12.37 3.29
CA ASN A 138 11.68 -13.52 2.76
C ASN A 138 10.45 -13.08 1.97
N LEU A 139 9.74 -12.04 2.45
CA LEU A 139 8.60 -11.46 1.74
C LEU A 139 9.02 -10.83 0.41
N VAL A 140 10.11 -10.08 0.38
CA VAL A 140 10.68 -9.46 -0.82
C VAL A 140 11.02 -10.53 -1.86
N LYS A 141 11.70 -11.63 -1.45
CA LYS A 141 11.99 -12.77 -2.32
C LYS A 141 10.72 -13.44 -2.85
N ALA A 142 9.73 -13.64 -1.99
CA ALA A 142 8.46 -14.24 -2.38
C ALA A 142 7.66 -13.35 -3.36
N LEU A 143 7.85 -12.03 -3.33
CA LEU A 143 7.30 -11.07 -4.29
C LEU A 143 8.09 -11.02 -5.62
N GLY A 144 9.17 -11.82 -5.74
CA GLY A 144 9.99 -11.90 -6.94
C GLY A 144 11.04 -10.81 -7.09
N ALA A 145 11.31 -10.03 -6.05
CA ALA A 145 12.38 -9.05 -6.04
C ALA A 145 13.66 -9.63 -5.41
N ASP A 146 14.82 -9.13 -5.83
CA ASP A 146 16.11 -9.52 -5.28
C ASP A 146 16.61 -8.44 -4.31
N ALA A 147 16.62 -8.78 -3.02
CA ALA A 147 17.15 -7.93 -1.95
C ALA A 147 18.64 -8.26 -1.65
N LYS A 148 19.39 -8.80 -2.62
CA LYS A 148 20.78 -9.22 -2.43
C LYS A 148 21.64 -8.10 -1.84
N GLY A 149 22.24 -8.38 -0.69
CA GLY A 149 23.08 -7.42 0.04
C GLY A 149 22.32 -6.38 0.88
N MET A 150 20.99 -6.36 0.81
CA MET A 150 20.16 -5.54 1.69
C MET A 150 19.80 -6.32 2.95
N LYS A 151 19.89 -5.67 4.09
CA LYS A 151 19.46 -6.22 5.38
C LYS A 151 18.72 -5.14 6.17
N TRP A 152 17.59 -5.50 6.75
CA TRP A 152 16.89 -4.60 7.67
C TRP A 152 17.56 -4.66 9.04
N SER A 153 18.13 -3.54 9.50
CA SER A 153 18.77 -3.48 10.81
C SER A 153 17.75 -3.58 11.94
N ASN A 154 18.13 -4.19 13.07
CA ASN A 154 17.29 -4.29 14.27
C ASN A 154 16.87 -2.93 14.84
N ASP A 155 17.70 -1.92 14.66
CA ASP A 155 17.45 -0.57 15.19
C ASP A 155 16.84 0.38 14.14
N ASP A 156 16.61 -0.11 12.93
CA ASP A 156 16.04 0.70 11.83
C ASP A 156 14.51 0.62 11.82
N PHE A 157 13.86 1.65 12.31
CA PHE A 157 12.43 1.85 12.26
C PHE A 157 12.02 2.91 11.23
N ASP A 158 12.97 3.47 10.47
CA ASP A 158 12.76 4.60 9.57
C ASP A 158 12.81 4.22 8.09
N SER A 159 13.36 3.05 7.76
CA SER A 159 13.45 2.59 6.37
C SER A 159 12.10 2.23 5.79
N ILE A 160 11.97 2.51 4.49
CA ILE A 160 10.87 2.06 3.64
C ILE A 160 11.48 1.29 2.47
N TRP A 161 11.01 0.07 2.22
CA TRP A 161 11.40 -0.69 1.02
C TRP A 161 10.25 -0.68 0.02
N ILE A 162 10.58 -0.42 -1.25
CA ILE A 162 9.60 -0.25 -2.31
C ILE A 162 9.88 -1.24 -3.40
N ILE A 163 8.93 -2.13 -3.68
CA ILE A 163 8.98 -3.04 -4.81
C ILE A 163 8.11 -2.48 -5.91
N THR A 164 8.67 -2.31 -7.10
CA THR A 164 7.95 -1.85 -8.29
C THR A 164 7.93 -2.96 -9.34
N PHE A 165 6.74 -3.21 -9.90
CA PHE A 165 6.52 -4.21 -10.93
C PHE A 165 6.34 -3.56 -12.28
N LYS A 166 7.23 -3.88 -13.23
CA LYS A 166 7.16 -3.38 -14.60
C LYS A 166 7.52 -4.49 -15.58
N ASN A 167 6.65 -4.75 -16.55
CA ASN A 167 6.86 -5.78 -17.58
C ASN A 167 7.21 -7.16 -17.00
N GLY A 168 6.51 -7.58 -15.93
CA GLY A 168 6.76 -8.87 -15.26
C GLY A 168 8.02 -8.93 -14.40
N LYS A 169 8.77 -7.84 -14.26
CA LYS A 169 9.99 -7.76 -13.45
C LYS A 169 9.73 -6.96 -12.18
N ALA A 170 10.11 -7.52 -11.04
CA ALA A 170 10.12 -6.84 -9.75
C ALA A 170 11.50 -6.18 -9.52
N THR A 171 11.50 -4.92 -9.10
CA THR A 171 12.71 -4.19 -8.69
C THR A 171 12.51 -3.59 -7.31
N ILE A 172 13.59 -3.48 -6.53
CA ILE A 172 13.56 -2.91 -5.18
C ILE A 172 14.31 -1.59 -5.13
N SER A 173 13.77 -0.64 -4.38
CA SER A 173 14.41 0.62 -3.99
C SER A 173 14.07 0.94 -2.54
N THR A 174 14.78 1.89 -1.95
CA THR A 174 14.59 2.31 -0.56
C THR A 174 14.24 3.77 -0.46
N ASP A 175 13.52 4.12 0.61
CA ASP A 175 13.21 5.48 1.06
C ASP A 175 13.26 5.51 2.60
N LYS A 176 12.97 6.65 3.20
CA LYS A 176 12.92 6.86 4.65
C LYS A 176 11.60 7.49 5.06
N GLU A 177 11.11 7.16 6.25
CA GLU A 177 9.97 7.87 6.85
C GLU A 177 10.34 9.29 7.24
N ASN A 178 11.58 9.50 7.70
CA ASN A 178 12.10 10.75 8.27
C ASN A 178 11.26 11.22 9.47
N ILE A 179 10.81 10.26 10.28
CA ILE A 179 10.07 10.50 11.52
C ILE A 179 11.03 10.39 12.70
N ASN A 180 11.06 11.42 13.54
CA ASN A 180 11.75 11.41 14.83
C ASN A 180 10.73 11.54 15.96
N PRO A 181 10.09 10.44 16.40
CA PRO A 181 8.99 10.48 17.35
C PRO A 181 9.50 10.72 18.78
N ALA A 182 8.69 11.42 19.58
CA ALA A 182 8.94 11.60 21.00
C ALA A 182 8.89 10.25 21.74
N ASN A 183 9.64 10.17 22.85
CA ASN A 183 9.71 8.95 23.68
C ASN A 183 8.58 8.85 24.71
N ASP A 184 7.83 9.91 24.96
CA ASP A 184 6.78 10.00 25.96
C ASP A 184 5.38 9.88 25.33
N CYS A 185 4.46 9.28 26.07
CA CYS A 185 3.03 9.18 25.69
C CYS A 185 2.25 10.41 26.19
N ARG A 186 2.45 11.57 25.61
CA ARG A 186 1.68 12.78 25.95
C ARG A 186 0.52 12.99 24.98
#